data_72084c71f363fb4f3b8fd703bb1b7d6d
#
_entry.id   72084c71f363fb4f3b8fd703bb1b7d6d
#
_cell.length_a   1.000
_cell.length_b   1.000
_cell.length_c   1.000
_cell.angle_alpha   90.00
_cell.angle_beta   90.00
_cell.angle_gamma   90.00
#
_symmetry.space_group_name_H-M   'P 1'
#
loop_
_entity.id
_entity.type
_entity.pdbx_description
1 polymer ?
#
loop_
_entity_poly.entity_id
_entity_poly.type
_entity_poly.pdbx_seq_one_letter_code
_entity_poly.pdbx_strand_id
1 'polypeptide(L)'
;DNLISRTELTRQQTNYAAMVAKVNATKAAQQEVEATISQADAQIDRVKDMQKDYAIKSPISGRIEYKIAELGNVIPAGGKVMSILDTHDVYLNVFLPSYQSNPIKIGDEARIFIEGIDGLFPATIDFIASQAQFTPKSVETQEERAKLMFKVKLKIPEDIIAQYPGLFKGGMTAIGYVKYEANAQWPESLAIKLPNK
;
A
#
# COMPACT_ATOMS: atom_id res chain seq x y z
N ASP A 1 -44.62 59.12 43.82
CA ASP A 1 -44.22 57.94 44.55
C ASP A 1 -45.01 56.73 44.12
N ASN A 2 -44.37 55.96 43.60
CA ASN A 2 -44.57 54.84 42.78
C ASN A 2 -45.10 53.62 43.52
N LEU A 3 -46.37 53.45 43.55
CA LEU A 3 -46.92 52.21 44.13
C LEU A 3 -47.64 51.40 43.04
N ILE A 4 -46.87 50.73 42.24
CA ILE A 4 -47.36 49.61 41.45
C ILE A 4 -47.99 48.63 42.48
N SER A 5 -49.30 48.39 42.33
CA SER A 5 -50.01 47.38 43.15
C SER A 5 -49.25 46.06 43.11
N ARG A 6 -49.14 45.37 44.25
CA ARG A 6 -48.51 44.00 44.32
C ARG A 6 -49.08 43.07 43.24
N THR A 7 -50.33 43.20 42.96
CA THR A 7 -51.03 42.48 41.89
C THR A 7 -50.47 42.78 40.50
N GLU A 8 -50.17 44.01 40.21
CA GLU A 8 -49.57 44.43 38.92
C GLU A 8 -48.13 43.93 38.78
N LEU A 9 -47.33 43.98 39.87
CA LEU A 9 -45.99 43.41 39.90
C LEU A 9 -46.03 41.90 39.64
N THR A 10 -46.91 41.17 40.34
CA THR A 10 -47.03 39.72 40.14
C THR A 10 -47.49 39.38 38.70
N ARG A 11 -48.39 40.15 38.12
CA ARG A 11 -48.78 40.01 36.73
C ARG A 11 -47.65 40.19 35.76
N GLN A 12 -46.83 41.25 35.95
CA GLN A 12 -45.64 41.49 35.10
C GLN A 12 -44.57 40.39 35.27
N GLN A 13 -44.35 39.90 36.48
CA GLN A 13 -43.46 38.76 36.71
C GLN A 13 -43.94 37.48 36.01
N THR A 14 -45.22 37.20 36.10
CA THR A 14 -45.82 36.03 35.39
C THR A 14 -45.69 36.17 33.87
N ASN A 15 -45.98 37.35 33.31
CA ASN A 15 -45.81 37.61 31.91
C ASN A 15 -44.36 37.48 31.45
N TYR A 16 -43.41 37.99 32.24
CA TYR A 16 -41.99 37.84 31.96
C TYR A 16 -41.59 36.35 31.97
N ALA A 17 -41.97 35.60 32.99
CA ALA A 17 -41.70 34.15 33.08
C ALA A 17 -42.30 33.36 31.90
N ALA A 18 -43.50 33.72 31.46
CA ALA A 18 -44.13 33.10 30.30
C ALA A 18 -43.37 33.43 28.98
N MET A 19 -42.89 34.67 28.83
CA MET A 19 -42.09 35.03 27.67
C MET A 19 -40.73 34.33 27.65
N VAL A 20 -40.07 34.25 28.80
CA VAL A 20 -38.78 33.48 28.92
C VAL A 20 -39.00 32.01 28.59
N ALA A 21 -40.08 31.40 29.09
CA ALA A 21 -40.43 30.01 28.75
C ALA A 21 -40.64 29.84 27.24
N LYS A 22 -41.34 30.77 26.61
CA LYS A 22 -41.57 30.76 25.14
C LYS A 22 -40.28 30.89 24.37
N VAL A 23 -39.36 31.77 24.77
CA VAL A 23 -38.04 31.93 24.14
C VAL A 23 -37.23 30.61 24.28
N ASN A 24 -37.23 30.02 25.45
CA ASN A 24 -36.53 28.73 25.68
C ASN A 24 -37.11 27.58 24.83
N ALA A 25 -38.44 27.52 24.71
CA ALA A 25 -39.11 26.54 23.87
C ALA A 25 -38.74 26.76 22.37
N THR A 26 -38.70 28.01 21.91
CA THR A 26 -38.27 28.29 20.53
C THR A 26 -36.81 27.95 20.27
N LYS A 27 -35.94 28.21 21.24
CA LYS A 27 -34.52 27.79 21.16
C LYS A 27 -34.38 26.28 21.09
N ALA A 28 -35.13 25.55 21.91
CA ALA A 28 -35.11 24.09 21.87
C ALA A 28 -35.61 23.55 20.52
N ALA A 29 -36.66 24.12 19.96
CA ALA A 29 -37.15 23.78 18.63
C ALA A 29 -36.13 24.11 17.53
N GLN A 30 -35.38 25.21 17.64
CA GLN A 30 -34.30 25.53 16.73
C GLN A 30 -33.18 24.48 16.80
N GLN A 31 -32.76 24.09 17.99
CA GLN A 31 -31.75 23.05 18.17
C GLN A 31 -32.17 21.68 17.59
N GLU A 32 -33.44 21.33 17.71
CA GLU A 32 -34.02 20.12 17.12
C GLU A 32 -33.92 20.15 15.58
N VAL A 33 -34.26 21.31 14.96
CA VAL A 33 -34.13 21.49 13.52
C VAL A 33 -32.66 21.44 13.08
N GLU A 34 -31.75 22.08 13.81
CA GLU A 34 -30.30 22.03 13.55
C GLU A 34 -29.75 20.58 13.63
N ALA A 35 -30.21 19.80 14.61
CA ALA A 35 -29.85 18.39 14.71
C ALA A 35 -30.38 17.57 13.51
N THR A 36 -31.59 17.86 13.07
CA THR A 36 -32.21 17.22 11.89
C THR A 36 -31.43 17.55 10.61
N ILE A 37 -31.00 18.79 10.44
CA ILE A 37 -30.14 19.22 9.31
C ILE A 37 -28.83 18.44 9.34
N SER A 38 -28.16 18.39 10.50
CA SER A 38 -26.89 17.66 10.66
C SER A 38 -27.05 16.16 10.34
N GLN A 39 -28.16 15.56 10.71
CA GLN A 39 -28.46 14.17 10.37
C GLN A 39 -28.65 13.99 8.85
N ALA A 40 -29.35 14.93 8.19
CA ALA A 40 -29.55 14.90 6.75
C ALA A 40 -28.21 15.07 5.98
N ASP A 41 -27.34 15.97 6.44
CA ASP A 41 -26.02 16.17 5.87
C ASP A 41 -25.16 14.91 5.98
N ALA A 42 -25.15 14.28 7.15
CA ALA A 42 -24.44 13.00 7.33
C ALA A 42 -24.98 11.90 6.40
N GLN A 43 -26.29 11.89 6.14
CA GLN A 43 -26.88 10.95 5.18
C GLN A 43 -26.45 11.24 3.74
N ILE A 44 -26.38 12.51 3.35
CA ILE A 44 -25.89 12.96 2.03
C ILE A 44 -24.42 12.53 1.86
N ASP A 45 -23.59 12.77 2.86
CA ASP A 45 -22.17 12.41 2.78
C ASP A 45 -21.97 10.90 2.67
N ARG A 46 -22.74 10.11 3.39
CA ARG A 46 -22.74 8.65 3.23
C ARG A 46 -23.08 8.22 1.79
N VAL A 47 -24.10 8.84 1.18
CA VAL A 47 -24.47 8.52 -0.21
C VAL A 47 -23.39 8.96 -1.19
N LYS A 48 -22.75 10.12 -0.97
CA LYS A 48 -21.62 10.58 -1.78
C LYS A 48 -20.42 9.62 -1.69
N ASP A 49 -20.12 9.11 -0.51
CA ASP A 49 -19.02 8.15 -0.34
C ASP A 49 -19.34 6.83 -1.04
N MET A 50 -20.57 6.31 -0.91
CA MET A 50 -21.00 5.16 -1.70
C MET A 50 -20.88 5.39 -3.21
N GLN A 51 -21.17 6.61 -3.67
CA GLN A 51 -21.03 6.96 -5.10
C GLN A 51 -19.58 6.93 -5.57
N LYS A 52 -18.62 7.32 -4.71
CA LYS A 52 -17.18 7.24 -5.03
C LYS A 52 -16.74 5.80 -5.26
N ASP A 53 -17.31 4.85 -4.53
CA ASP A 53 -16.97 3.42 -4.63
C ASP A 53 -17.39 2.79 -5.98
N TYR A 54 -18.33 3.41 -6.69
CA TYR A 54 -18.69 2.99 -8.05
C TYR A 54 -17.62 3.34 -9.10
N ALA A 55 -16.69 4.25 -8.79
CA ALA A 55 -15.58 4.60 -9.66
C ALA A 55 -14.29 3.92 -9.17
N ILE A 56 -14.09 2.66 -9.57
CA ILE A 56 -12.91 1.87 -9.21
C ILE A 56 -11.68 2.47 -9.88
N LYS A 57 -10.72 2.94 -9.08
CA LYS A 57 -9.45 3.50 -9.54
C LYS A 57 -8.30 2.59 -9.15
N SER A 58 -7.28 2.53 -10.01
CA SER A 58 -6.04 1.84 -9.67
C SER A 58 -5.31 2.56 -8.54
N PRO A 59 -4.88 1.85 -7.47
CA PRO A 59 -4.07 2.41 -6.41
C PRO A 59 -2.59 2.60 -6.81
N ILE A 60 -2.17 1.97 -7.92
CA ILE A 60 -0.78 1.99 -8.40
C ILE A 60 -0.74 2.36 -9.87
N SER A 61 0.39 2.94 -10.29
CA SER A 61 0.73 3.08 -11.70
C SER A 61 1.38 1.80 -12.19
N GLY A 62 1.00 1.31 -13.36
CA GLY A 62 1.53 0.06 -13.84
C GLY A 62 0.91 -0.40 -15.16
N ARG A 63 1.25 -1.60 -15.57
CA ARG A 63 0.75 -2.21 -16.79
C ARG A 63 -0.42 -3.15 -16.47
N ILE A 64 -1.51 -3.03 -17.21
CA ILE A 64 -2.60 -3.99 -17.14
C ILE A 64 -2.10 -5.33 -17.68
N GLU A 65 -2.10 -6.35 -16.84
CA GLU A 65 -1.71 -7.70 -17.19
C GLU A 65 -2.91 -8.51 -17.68
N TYR A 66 -4.00 -8.48 -16.91
CA TYR A 66 -5.24 -9.15 -17.25
C TYR A 66 -6.44 -8.25 -17.00
N LYS A 67 -7.31 -8.14 -17.97
CA LYS A 67 -8.66 -7.59 -17.82
C LYS A 67 -9.59 -8.76 -17.53
N ILE A 68 -10.13 -8.84 -16.33
CA ILE A 68 -10.96 -9.97 -15.85
C ILE A 68 -12.43 -9.66 -16.07
N ALA A 69 -12.83 -8.42 -15.85
CA ALA A 69 -14.20 -7.97 -15.98
C ALA A 69 -14.46 -7.30 -17.34
N GLU A 70 -15.55 -7.64 -17.97
CA GLU A 70 -16.04 -7.03 -19.22
C GLU A 70 -17.28 -6.18 -18.96
N LEU A 71 -17.57 -5.28 -19.91
CA LEU A 71 -18.79 -4.48 -19.86
C LEU A 71 -20.02 -5.41 -19.85
N GLY A 72 -20.92 -5.18 -18.92
CA GLY A 72 -22.11 -6.01 -18.72
C GLY A 72 -21.94 -7.12 -17.67
N ASN A 73 -20.73 -7.37 -17.17
CA ASN A 73 -20.53 -8.34 -16.12
C ASN A 73 -21.01 -7.79 -14.76
N VAL A 74 -21.66 -8.65 -13.99
CA VAL A 74 -21.99 -8.37 -12.58
C VAL A 74 -20.84 -8.87 -11.73
N ILE A 75 -20.20 -7.95 -11.00
CA ILE A 75 -19.06 -8.25 -10.13
C ILE A 75 -19.54 -8.25 -8.68
N PRO A 76 -19.39 -9.35 -7.95
CA PRO A 76 -19.72 -9.39 -6.54
C PRO A 76 -18.76 -8.53 -5.72
N ALA A 77 -19.14 -8.17 -4.50
CA ALA A 77 -18.26 -7.46 -3.58
C ALA A 77 -16.95 -8.26 -3.35
N GLY A 78 -15.81 -7.60 -3.51
CA GLY A 78 -14.49 -8.24 -3.47
C GLY A 78 -14.07 -8.97 -4.75
N GLY A 79 -14.89 -8.92 -5.81
CA GLY A 79 -14.55 -9.51 -7.10
C GLY A 79 -13.41 -8.78 -7.80
N LYS A 80 -12.56 -9.52 -8.49
CA LYS A 80 -11.41 -8.95 -9.24
C LYS A 80 -11.89 -8.35 -10.56
N VAL A 81 -11.49 -7.11 -10.83
CA VAL A 81 -11.81 -6.40 -12.08
C VAL A 81 -10.68 -6.53 -13.09
N MET A 82 -9.45 -6.31 -12.64
CA MET A 82 -8.25 -6.41 -13.47
C MET A 82 -7.03 -6.72 -12.61
N SER A 83 -5.97 -7.22 -13.24
CA SER A 83 -4.64 -7.37 -12.63
C SER A 83 -3.73 -6.30 -13.21
N ILE A 84 -3.06 -5.56 -12.32
CA ILE A 84 -2.11 -4.52 -12.68
C ILE A 84 -0.76 -4.91 -12.13
N LEU A 85 0.23 -4.98 -13.02
CA LEU A 85 1.62 -5.23 -12.67
C LEU A 85 2.30 -3.88 -12.39
N ASP A 86 2.87 -3.73 -11.19
CA ASP A 86 3.73 -2.60 -10.87
C ASP A 86 5.04 -2.73 -11.66
N THR A 87 5.26 -1.80 -12.58
CA THR A 87 6.46 -1.80 -13.42
C THR A 87 7.63 -1.06 -12.78
N HIS A 88 7.45 -0.46 -11.60
CA HIS A 88 8.48 0.25 -10.85
C HIS A 88 9.14 -0.60 -9.76
N ASP A 89 8.52 -1.74 -9.39
CA ASP A 89 9.07 -2.69 -8.41
C ASP A 89 9.63 -3.94 -9.10
N VAL A 90 10.83 -3.82 -9.68
CA VAL A 90 11.52 -4.93 -10.34
C VAL A 90 12.50 -5.58 -9.38
N TYR A 91 12.33 -6.86 -9.16
CA TYR A 91 13.18 -7.62 -8.26
C TYR A 91 13.44 -9.05 -8.76
N LEU A 92 14.55 -9.63 -8.29
CA LEU A 92 14.92 -11.01 -8.48
C LEU A 92 14.93 -11.74 -7.14
N ASN A 93 14.23 -12.88 -7.07
CA ASN A 93 14.34 -13.77 -5.94
C ASN A 93 15.44 -14.80 -6.22
N VAL A 94 16.47 -14.80 -5.38
CA VAL A 94 17.53 -15.79 -5.40
C VAL A 94 17.48 -16.65 -4.15
N PHE A 95 18.02 -17.85 -4.23
CA PHE A 95 18.11 -18.76 -3.10
C PHE A 95 19.57 -19.03 -2.79
N LEU A 96 20.01 -18.65 -1.60
CA LEU A 96 21.39 -18.78 -1.16
C LEU A 96 21.48 -19.81 -0.01
N PRO A 97 22.51 -20.67 0.00
CA PRO A 97 22.76 -21.55 1.14
C PRO A 97 23.13 -20.74 2.38
N SER A 98 22.92 -21.31 3.57
CA SER A 98 23.08 -20.61 4.85
C SER A 98 24.44 -19.95 5.03
N TYR A 99 25.50 -20.60 4.60
CA TYR A 99 26.88 -20.06 4.74
C TYR A 99 27.12 -18.79 3.91
N GLN A 100 26.37 -18.59 2.82
CA GLN A 100 26.41 -17.37 1.98
C GLN A 100 25.39 -16.32 2.43
N SER A 101 24.27 -16.76 2.99
CA SER A 101 23.19 -15.82 3.42
C SER A 101 23.48 -15.19 4.79
N ASN A 102 24.26 -15.86 5.67
CA ASN A 102 24.54 -15.35 7.00
C ASN A 102 25.34 -14.03 7.04
N PRO A 103 26.39 -13.84 6.22
CA PRO A 103 27.18 -12.61 6.27
C PRO A 103 26.55 -11.42 5.56
N ILE A 104 25.58 -11.62 4.67
CA ILE A 104 24.95 -10.54 3.90
C ILE A 104 23.89 -9.79 4.73
N LYS A 105 23.69 -8.51 4.40
CA LYS A 105 22.75 -7.63 5.07
C LYS A 105 21.82 -6.96 4.07
N ILE A 106 20.65 -6.54 4.56
CA ILE A 106 19.76 -5.69 3.81
C ILE A 106 20.48 -4.37 3.51
N GLY A 107 20.42 -3.93 2.25
CA GLY A 107 21.13 -2.77 1.73
C GLY A 107 22.47 -3.08 1.07
N ASP A 108 22.99 -4.31 1.19
CA ASP A 108 24.23 -4.67 0.52
C ASP A 108 24.08 -4.65 -1.01
N GLU A 109 25.19 -4.34 -1.67
CA GLU A 109 25.26 -4.25 -3.13
C GLU A 109 25.14 -5.63 -3.77
N ALA A 110 24.31 -5.73 -4.76
CA ALA A 110 24.12 -6.90 -5.60
C ALA A 110 24.12 -6.50 -7.08
N ARG A 111 24.20 -7.49 -7.96
CA ARG A 111 24.13 -7.27 -9.41
C ARG A 111 23.23 -8.33 -10.03
N ILE A 112 22.50 -7.92 -11.07
CA ILE A 112 21.56 -8.78 -11.78
C ILE A 112 21.91 -8.79 -13.25
N PHE A 113 22.18 -9.98 -13.78
CA PHE A 113 22.27 -10.26 -15.20
C PHE A 113 20.95 -10.87 -15.66
N ILE A 114 20.34 -10.29 -16.71
CA ILE A 114 19.08 -10.76 -17.26
C ILE A 114 19.37 -11.44 -18.59
N GLU A 115 18.94 -12.69 -18.74
CA GLU A 115 19.13 -13.42 -19.99
C GLU A 115 18.43 -12.73 -21.15
N GLY A 116 19.15 -12.60 -22.27
CA GLY A 116 18.64 -11.91 -23.47
C GLY A 116 18.81 -10.40 -23.46
N ILE A 117 19.38 -9.81 -22.42
CA ILE A 117 19.73 -8.39 -22.34
C ILE A 117 21.23 -8.28 -22.13
N ASP A 118 21.94 -7.61 -23.07
CA ASP A 118 23.38 -7.36 -22.92
C ASP A 118 23.62 -6.25 -21.90
N GLY A 119 23.54 -6.61 -20.62
CA GLY A 119 23.75 -5.66 -19.53
C GLY A 119 23.80 -6.31 -18.16
N LEU A 120 24.48 -5.65 -17.25
CA LEU A 120 24.53 -6.01 -15.84
C LEU A 120 23.99 -4.84 -15.03
N PHE A 121 22.86 -5.08 -14.36
CA PHE A 121 22.14 -4.06 -13.62
C PHE A 121 22.60 -4.00 -12.16
N PRO A 122 22.76 -2.79 -11.60
CA PRO A 122 22.94 -2.65 -10.17
C PRO A 122 21.67 -3.08 -9.44
N ALA A 123 21.85 -3.69 -8.28
CA ALA A 123 20.76 -4.08 -7.40
C ALA A 123 21.21 -3.97 -5.94
N THR A 124 20.25 -3.96 -5.04
CA THR A 124 20.47 -3.99 -3.59
C THR A 124 19.69 -5.14 -2.98
N ILE A 125 20.17 -5.66 -1.87
CA ILE A 125 19.44 -6.66 -1.09
C ILE A 125 18.32 -5.94 -0.35
N ASP A 126 17.08 -6.23 -0.73
CA ASP A 126 15.87 -5.64 -0.14
C ASP A 126 15.30 -6.49 1.00
N PHE A 127 15.43 -7.81 0.89
CA PHE A 127 14.87 -8.73 1.88
C PHE A 127 15.69 -10.03 1.96
N ILE A 128 15.84 -10.54 3.19
CA ILE A 128 16.45 -11.84 3.48
C ILE A 128 15.45 -12.61 4.35
N ALA A 129 15.05 -13.80 3.91
CA ALA A 129 14.13 -14.64 4.67
C ALA A 129 14.78 -15.13 5.96
N SER A 130 14.06 -14.96 7.09
CA SER A 130 14.51 -15.46 8.40
C SER A 130 14.30 -16.97 8.57
N GLN A 131 13.52 -17.59 7.69
CA GLN A 131 13.24 -19.02 7.68
C GLN A 131 13.74 -19.62 6.38
N ALA A 132 14.49 -20.70 6.50
CA ALA A 132 14.91 -21.50 5.34
C ALA A 132 13.70 -22.13 4.68
N GLN A 133 13.63 -22.08 3.36
CA GLN A 133 12.63 -22.82 2.60
C GLN A 133 13.20 -24.21 2.29
N PHE A 134 12.49 -25.24 2.72
CA PHE A 134 12.76 -26.61 2.28
C PHE A 134 12.25 -26.77 0.85
N THR A 135 13.08 -27.24 -0.06
CA THR A 135 12.56 -27.94 -1.23
C THR A 135 11.98 -29.27 -0.72
N PRO A 136 10.68 -29.53 -0.93
CA PRO A 136 10.05 -30.71 -0.35
C PRO A 136 10.51 -31.97 -1.08
N LYS A 137 11.58 -32.59 -0.60
CA LYS A 137 11.92 -34.01 -0.85
C LYS A 137 12.84 -34.52 0.23
N SER A 138 12.25 -35.36 1.10
CA SER A 138 12.83 -36.40 1.97
C SER A 138 13.84 -36.05 3.06
N VAL A 139 13.51 -36.59 4.25
CA VAL A 139 14.29 -37.06 5.40
C VAL A 139 15.63 -36.39 5.77
N GLU A 140 15.63 -35.82 6.98
CA GLU A 140 16.75 -35.08 7.60
C GLU A 140 18.04 -35.89 7.81
N THR A 141 18.99 -35.75 6.89
CA THR A 141 20.39 -36.11 7.13
C THR A 141 21.23 -34.84 7.37
N GLN A 142 22.41 -34.96 8.01
CA GLN A 142 23.34 -33.84 8.23
C GLN A 142 23.75 -33.15 6.92
N GLU A 143 23.83 -33.90 5.83
CA GLU A 143 24.09 -33.36 4.47
C GLU A 143 22.94 -32.56 3.91
N GLU A 144 21.71 -32.78 4.36
CA GLU A 144 20.54 -32.02 3.92
C GLU A 144 20.38 -30.70 4.65
N ARG A 145 20.91 -30.55 5.88
CA ARG A 145 20.99 -29.26 6.58
C ARG A 145 21.92 -28.28 5.86
N ALA A 146 22.91 -28.74 5.14
CA ALA A 146 23.76 -27.92 4.29
C ALA A 146 23.03 -27.40 3.04
N LYS A 147 21.86 -27.96 2.69
CA LYS A 147 21.00 -27.56 1.56
C LYS A 147 19.91 -26.61 1.95
N LEU A 148 19.88 -26.09 3.19
CA LEU A 148 18.95 -25.05 3.59
C LEU A 148 19.21 -23.79 2.78
N MET A 149 18.22 -23.41 1.97
CA MET A 149 18.28 -22.24 1.11
C MET A 149 17.46 -21.12 1.71
N PHE A 150 18.05 -19.95 1.82
CA PHE A 150 17.36 -18.72 2.22
C PHE A 150 16.99 -17.90 1.00
N LYS A 151 15.74 -17.50 0.95
CA LYS A 151 15.27 -16.60 -0.10
C LYS A 151 15.80 -15.20 0.15
N VAL A 152 16.45 -14.64 -0.84
CA VAL A 152 16.95 -13.25 -0.85
C VAL A 152 16.31 -12.52 -2.00
N LYS A 153 15.76 -11.35 -1.74
CA LYS A 153 15.18 -10.46 -2.76
C LYS A 153 16.18 -9.38 -3.13
N LEU A 154 16.59 -9.37 -4.38
CA LEU A 154 17.45 -8.34 -4.96
C LEU A 154 16.58 -7.36 -5.73
N LYS A 155 16.60 -6.08 -5.35
CA LYS A 155 15.79 -5.02 -5.98
C LYS A 155 16.65 -4.14 -6.87
N ILE A 156 16.18 -3.88 -8.09
CA ILE A 156 16.79 -2.91 -8.99
C ILE A 156 16.30 -1.51 -8.58
N PRO A 157 17.18 -0.49 -8.48
CA PRO A 157 16.79 0.88 -8.17
C PRO A 157 15.79 1.45 -9.18
N GLU A 158 14.81 2.22 -8.70
CA GLU A 158 13.73 2.78 -9.52
C GLU A 158 14.23 3.75 -10.61
N ASP A 159 15.31 4.48 -10.33
CA ASP A 159 15.96 5.37 -11.28
C ASP A 159 16.55 4.63 -12.49
N ILE A 160 17.03 3.41 -12.28
CA ILE A 160 17.49 2.53 -13.36
C ILE A 160 16.29 1.97 -14.14
N ILE A 161 15.24 1.53 -13.45
CA ILE A 161 14.04 1.00 -14.10
C ILE A 161 13.39 2.08 -14.99
N ALA A 162 13.31 3.31 -14.51
CA ALA A 162 12.74 4.44 -15.24
C ALA A 162 13.50 4.77 -16.56
N GLN A 163 14.79 4.43 -16.64
CA GLN A 163 15.58 4.66 -17.85
C GLN A 163 15.25 3.66 -18.98
N TYR A 164 14.64 2.50 -18.63
CA TYR A 164 14.35 1.41 -19.56
C TYR A 164 12.87 0.99 -19.52
N PRO A 165 11.95 1.88 -19.93
CA PRO A 165 10.53 1.57 -19.87
C PRO A 165 10.18 0.37 -20.75
N GLY A 166 9.50 -0.62 -20.17
CA GLY A 166 9.05 -1.82 -20.89
C GLY A 166 10.12 -2.90 -21.13
N LEU A 167 11.37 -2.69 -20.71
CA LEU A 167 12.44 -3.69 -20.82
C LEU A 167 12.19 -4.88 -19.90
N PHE A 168 11.78 -4.61 -18.67
CA PHE A 168 11.57 -5.62 -17.65
C PHE A 168 10.17 -6.25 -17.79
N LYS A 169 10.12 -7.57 -17.83
CA LYS A 169 8.88 -8.35 -17.87
C LYS A 169 8.87 -9.36 -16.76
N GLY A 170 7.71 -9.62 -16.18
CA GLY A 170 7.56 -10.69 -15.20
C GLY A 170 7.92 -12.06 -15.79
N GLY A 171 8.61 -12.88 -15.01
CA GLY A 171 8.99 -14.24 -15.42
C GLY A 171 10.26 -14.34 -16.30
N MET A 172 11.01 -13.26 -16.46
CA MET A 172 12.32 -13.33 -17.14
C MET A 172 13.32 -14.14 -16.31
N THR A 173 14.17 -14.90 -16.97
CA THR A 173 15.28 -15.61 -16.34
C THR A 173 16.43 -14.63 -16.09
N ALA A 174 16.97 -14.66 -14.87
CA ALA A 174 18.06 -13.80 -14.48
C ALA A 174 19.01 -14.47 -13.49
N ILE A 175 20.23 -14.01 -13.43
CA ILE A 175 21.27 -14.46 -12.49
C ILE A 175 21.56 -13.29 -11.55
N GLY A 176 21.46 -13.55 -10.24
CA GLY A 176 21.83 -12.61 -9.20
C GLY A 176 23.21 -12.89 -8.66
N TYR A 177 24.04 -11.86 -8.55
CA TYR A 177 25.36 -11.89 -7.95
C TYR A 177 25.35 -11.09 -6.65
N VAL A 178 25.83 -11.71 -5.58
CA VAL A 178 25.88 -11.11 -4.24
C VAL A 178 27.28 -11.30 -3.66
N LYS A 179 27.82 -10.28 -3.02
CA LYS A 179 29.06 -10.40 -2.24
C LYS A 179 28.74 -10.93 -0.86
N TYR A 180 29.26 -12.09 -0.52
CA TYR A 180 29.08 -12.66 0.82
C TYR A 180 30.31 -12.48 1.74
N GLU A 181 31.44 -11.96 1.18
CA GLU A 181 32.59 -11.55 1.93
C GLU A 181 32.69 -10.01 1.95
N ALA A 182 32.85 -9.42 3.13
CA ALA A 182 32.83 -7.97 3.32
C ALA A 182 33.90 -7.22 2.50
N ASN A 183 35.06 -7.84 2.27
CA ASN A 183 36.18 -7.22 1.53
C ASN A 183 36.26 -7.67 0.07
N ALA A 184 35.31 -8.45 -0.43
CA ALA A 184 35.31 -8.90 -1.81
C ALA A 184 35.13 -7.72 -2.76
N GLN A 185 36.02 -7.64 -3.76
CA GLN A 185 35.86 -6.69 -4.86
C GLN A 185 35.12 -7.36 -6.01
N TRP A 186 34.35 -6.57 -6.74
CA TRP A 186 33.70 -7.08 -7.93
C TRP A 186 34.76 -7.33 -9.03
N PRO A 187 34.79 -8.52 -9.63
CA PRO A 187 35.65 -8.76 -10.78
C PRO A 187 35.22 -7.87 -11.98
N GLU A 188 36.15 -7.57 -12.88
CA GLU A 188 35.85 -6.75 -14.07
C GLU A 188 34.74 -7.33 -14.94
N SER A 189 34.64 -8.64 -15.00
CA SER A 189 33.56 -9.34 -15.72
C SER A 189 32.16 -9.05 -15.19
N LEU A 190 32.07 -8.60 -13.94
CA LEU A 190 30.81 -8.20 -13.29
C LEU A 190 30.73 -6.67 -13.12
N ALA A 191 31.49 -5.89 -13.88
CA ALA A 191 31.31 -4.44 -13.90
C ALA A 191 29.91 -4.07 -14.38
N ILE A 192 29.29 -3.05 -13.74
CA ILE A 192 27.97 -2.58 -14.14
C ILE A 192 28.05 -2.07 -15.58
N LYS A 193 27.29 -2.69 -16.45
CA LYS A 193 27.17 -2.32 -17.84
C LYS A 193 25.68 -2.22 -18.18
N LEU A 194 25.18 -1.02 -18.30
CA LEU A 194 23.79 -0.81 -18.69
C LEU A 194 23.65 -0.99 -20.20
N PRO A 195 22.57 -1.58 -20.71
CA PRO A 195 22.34 -1.76 -22.13
C PRO A 195 22.22 -0.39 -22.83
N ASN A 196 22.68 -0.32 -24.06
CA ASN A 196 22.46 0.87 -24.89
C ASN A 196 20.97 1.07 -25.13
N LYS A 197 20.52 2.33 -25.07
CA LYS A 197 19.11 2.70 -25.34
C LYS A 197 18.73 2.45 -26.78
#